data_db491559dd9cf7e7f6e9ccdbea6cfba9
#
_entry.id   db491559dd9cf7e7f6e9ccdbea6cfba9
#
_cell.length_a   1.000
_cell.length_b   1.000
_cell.length_c   1.000
_cell.angle_alpha   90.00
_cell.angle_beta   90.00
_cell.angle_gamma   90.00
#
_symmetry.space_group_name_H-M   'P 1'
#
loop_
_entity.id
_entity.type
_entity.pdbx_description
1 polymer ?
#
loop_
_entity_poly.entity_id
_entity_poly.type
_entity_poly.pdbx_seq_one_letter_code
_entity_poly.pdbx_strand_id
1 'polypeptide(L)'
;MANGILVIDKSAGWTSQDVAAKLRGVFHERRVGHGGTLDPMATGVLPIFIGRATRAAEFLESAEKEYIAGLCLGVVTDTQDTSGTVLETHPVTVTREDVQAALQRFLGPIEQIPPMYSAIKIGGQKLYELARRGKE
;
A
#
# COMPACT_ATOMS: atom_id res chain seq x y z
N MET A 1 -17.83 9.22 -23.67
CA MET A 1 -16.53 8.99 -23.02
C MET A 1 -16.49 9.78 -21.74
N ALA A 2 -16.42 9.11 -20.59
CA ALA A 2 -16.28 9.76 -19.29
C ALA A 2 -14.84 10.26 -19.11
N ASN A 3 -14.70 11.46 -18.53
CA ASN A 3 -13.40 12.03 -18.17
C ASN A 3 -13.54 12.74 -16.82
N GLY A 4 -12.65 12.46 -15.91
CA GLY A 4 -12.65 13.12 -14.61
C GLY A 4 -11.85 12.37 -13.55
N ILE A 5 -11.94 12.88 -12.34
CA ILE A 5 -11.30 12.31 -11.16
C ILE A 5 -12.41 12.00 -10.16
N LEU A 6 -12.35 10.80 -9.58
CA LEU A 6 -13.18 10.39 -8.47
C LEU A 6 -12.31 10.11 -7.26
N VAL A 7 -12.79 10.47 -6.10
CA VAL A 7 -12.20 10.08 -4.82
C VAL A 7 -13.06 8.94 -4.26
N ILE A 8 -12.45 7.78 -4.10
CA ILE A 8 -13.11 6.59 -3.58
C ILE A 8 -12.62 6.31 -2.17
N ASP A 9 -13.53 6.05 -1.26
CA ASP A 9 -13.22 5.43 0.03
C ASP A 9 -13.08 3.92 -0.20
N LYS A 10 -11.82 3.46 -0.37
CA LYS A 10 -11.53 2.06 -0.65
C LYS A 10 -11.82 1.22 0.60
N SER A 11 -12.65 0.22 0.45
CA SER A 11 -12.91 -0.76 1.51
C SER A 11 -11.77 -1.78 1.64
N ALA A 12 -11.65 -2.40 2.82
CA ALA A 12 -10.76 -3.53 3.04
C ALA A 12 -11.16 -4.72 2.14
N GLY A 13 -10.17 -5.54 1.78
CA GLY A 13 -10.35 -6.70 0.91
C GLY A 13 -10.32 -6.40 -0.59
N TRP A 14 -10.26 -5.13 -0.99
CA TRP A 14 -10.10 -4.70 -2.37
C TRP A 14 -8.69 -4.24 -2.66
N THR A 15 -8.12 -4.66 -3.78
CA THR A 15 -6.92 -4.01 -4.30
C THR A 15 -7.30 -2.68 -4.97
N SER A 16 -6.34 -1.75 -5.08
CA SER A 16 -6.55 -0.50 -5.84
C SER A 16 -6.92 -0.79 -7.31
N GLN A 17 -6.37 -1.87 -7.87
CA GLN A 17 -6.67 -2.32 -9.22
C GLN A 17 -8.10 -2.87 -9.38
N ASP A 18 -8.64 -3.55 -8.37
CA ASP A 18 -10.02 -4.05 -8.38
C ASP A 18 -11.02 -2.88 -8.43
N VAL A 19 -10.74 -1.81 -7.67
CA VAL A 19 -11.53 -0.58 -7.70
C VAL A 19 -11.51 0.02 -9.11
N ALA A 20 -10.33 0.15 -9.73
CA ALA A 20 -10.21 0.66 -11.09
C ALA A 20 -10.94 -0.24 -12.10
N ALA A 21 -10.85 -1.56 -11.95
CA ALA A 21 -11.54 -2.52 -12.80
C ALA A 21 -13.07 -2.41 -12.69
N LYS A 22 -13.58 -2.28 -11.48
CA LYS A 22 -15.02 -2.06 -11.23
C LYS A 22 -15.52 -0.80 -11.93
N LEU A 23 -14.76 0.29 -11.82
CA LEU A 23 -15.14 1.58 -12.41
C LEU A 23 -15.04 1.58 -13.94
N ARG A 24 -14.16 0.77 -14.55
CA ARG A 24 -14.17 0.54 -16.01
C ARG A 24 -15.54 0.04 -16.47
N GLY A 25 -16.12 -0.90 -15.72
CA GLY A 25 -17.46 -1.42 -16.01
C GLY A 25 -18.56 -0.37 -15.81
N VAL A 26 -18.50 0.37 -14.70
CA VAL A 26 -19.53 1.38 -14.36
C VAL A 26 -19.57 2.51 -15.39
N PHE A 27 -18.41 3.02 -15.83
CA PHE A 27 -18.31 4.15 -16.76
C PHE A 27 -18.19 3.74 -18.22
N HIS A 28 -18.14 2.45 -18.53
CA HIS A 28 -17.87 1.91 -19.86
C HIS A 28 -16.64 2.57 -20.51
N GLU A 29 -15.60 2.84 -19.70
CA GLU A 29 -14.36 3.51 -20.10
C GLU A 29 -13.16 2.62 -19.83
N ARG A 30 -12.37 2.34 -20.87
CA ARG A 30 -11.20 1.46 -20.75
C ARG A 30 -10.05 2.10 -19.97
N ARG A 31 -9.88 3.42 -20.13
CA ARG A 31 -8.82 4.18 -19.45
C ARG A 31 -9.29 4.57 -18.06
N VAL A 32 -8.98 3.74 -17.09
CA VAL A 32 -9.18 4.03 -15.66
C VAL A 32 -7.92 3.60 -14.92
N GLY A 33 -7.35 4.49 -14.15
CA GLY A 33 -6.18 4.27 -13.31
C GLY A 33 -6.39 4.85 -11.93
N HIS A 34 -5.49 4.55 -11.01
CA HIS A 34 -5.51 5.08 -9.64
C HIS A 34 -4.25 5.89 -9.34
N GLY A 35 -4.37 6.87 -8.44
CA GLY A 35 -3.27 7.68 -7.94
C GLY A 35 -2.79 7.19 -6.59
N GLY A 36 -1.79 6.35 -6.61
CA GLY A 36 -1.28 5.66 -5.43
C GLY A 36 -1.86 4.27 -5.26
N THR A 37 -1.15 3.44 -4.55
CA THR A 37 -1.56 2.07 -4.25
C THR A 37 -1.86 1.96 -2.76
N LEU A 38 -3.03 1.43 -2.43
CA LEU A 38 -3.37 0.97 -1.09
C LEU A 38 -3.37 -0.56 -1.07
N ASP A 39 -2.78 -1.13 -0.03
CA ASP A 39 -2.79 -2.57 0.18
C ASP A 39 -4.23 -3.09 0.38
N PRO A 40 -4.51 -4.38 0.14
CA PRO A 40 -5.86 -4.93 0.26
C PRO A 40 -6.49 -4.69 1.63
N MET A 41 -5.71 -4.76 2.70
CA MET A 41 -6.16 -4.51 4.07
C MET A 41 -6.40 -3.03 4.38
N ALA A 42 -5.73 -2.12 3.67
CA ALA A 42 -5.86 -0.69 3.89
C ALA A 42 -7.19 -0.16 3.37
N THR A 43 -7.74 0.83 4.07
CA THR A 43 -8.97 1.54 3.69
C THR A 43 -8.67 3.02 3.49
N GLY A 44 -9.61 3.75 2.89
CA GLY A 44 -9.55 5.19 2.81
C GLY A 44 -9.34 5.74 1.39
N VAL A 45 -8.80 6.93 1.31
CA VAL A 45 -8.79 7.76 0.11
C VAL A 45 -7.98 7.15 -1.03
N LEU A 46 -8.66 6.82 -2.12
CA LEU A 46 -8.06 6.34 -3.36
C LEU A 46 -8.53 7.21 -4.54
N PRO A 47 -7.68 8.10 -5.06
CA PRO A 47 -8.01 8.86 -6.26
C PRO A 47 -8.06 7.96 -7.49
N ILE A 48 -9.13 8.05 -8.25
CA ILE A 48 -9.33 7.32 -9.52
C ILE A 48 -9.44 8.31 -10.67
N PHE A 49 -8.67 8.07 -11.69
CA PHE A 49 -8.62 8.87 -12.91
C PHE A 49 -9.32 8.14 -14.04
N ILE A 50 -10.23 8.83 -14.76
CA ILE A 50 -11.05 8.26 -15.81
C ILE A 50 -10.76 8.97 -17.13
N GLY A 51 -10.62 8.19 -18.20
CA GLY A 51 -10.41 8.70 -19.53
C GLY A 51 -9.11 9.48 -19.67
N ARG A 52 -9.16 10.70 -20.21
CA ARG A 52 -7.97 11.55 -20.39
C ARG A 52 -7.34 12.03 -19.08
N ALA A 53 -8.12 12.03 -17.99
CA ALA A 53 -7.62 12.43 -16.67
C ALA A 53 -6.54 11.44 -16.13
N THR A 54 -6.40 10.24 -16.68
CA THR A 54 -5.32 9.31 -16.31
C THR A 54 -3.92 9.92 -16.46
N ARG A 55 -3.74 10.92 -17.31
CA ARG A 55 -2.47 11.66 -17.45
C ARG A 55 -2.15 12.52 -16.23
N ALA A 56 -3.16 12.88 -15.43
CA ALA A 56 -2.96 13.67 -14.22
C ALA A 56 -2.44 12.83 -13.03
N ALA A 57 -2.42 11.50 -13.13
CA ALA A 57 -1.93 10.63 -12.06
C ALA A 57 -0.48 10.92 -11.68
N GLU A 58 0.36 11.33 -12.65
CA GLU A 58 1.77 11.69 -12.40
C GLU A 58 1.95 12.84 -11.42
N PHE A 59 0.99 13.78 -11.37
CA PHE A 59 1.06 14.91 -10.44
C PHE A 59 0.82 14.52 -8.98
N LEU A 60 0.30 13.33 -8.71
CA LEU A 60 0.10 12.81 -7.36
C LEU A 60 1.26 11.97 -6.84
N GLU A 61 2.26 11.68 -7.65
CA GLU A 61 3.41 10.86 -7.22
C GLU A 61 4.21 11.54 -6.10
N SER A 62 4.30 12.87 -6.15
CA SER A 62 4.97 13.70 -5.14
C SER A 62 4.04 14.24 -4.04
N ALA A 63 2.74 13.90 -4.05
CA ALA A 63 1.81 14.37 -3.05
C ALA A 63 2.09 13.73 -1.68
N GLU A 64 1.92 14.51 -0.62
CA GLU A 64 1.96 14.00 0.75
C GLU A 64 0.87 12.95 0.98
N LYS A 65 1.20 11.94 1.79
CA LYS A 65 0.29 10.86 2.18
C LYS A 65 0.28 10.74 3.69
N GLU A 66 -0.90 10.59 4.26
CA GLU A 66 -1.11 10.38 5.68
C GLU A 66 -1.78 9.03 5.92
N TYR A 67 -1.25 8.26 6.86
CA TYR A 67 -1.77 6.95 7.23
C TYR A 67 -1.94 6.86 8.74
N ILE A 68 -3.06 6.29 9.18
CA ILE A 68 -3.26 5.85 10.56
C ILE A 68 -3.02 4.34 10.56
N ALA A 69 -1.94 3.91 11.21
CA ALA A 69 -1.54 2.51 11.25
C ALA A 69 -1.64 1.94 12.65
N GLY A 70 -2.21 0.74 12.79
CA GLY A 70 -2.14 -0.06 14.01
C GLY A 70 -0.88 -0.90 14.01
N LEU A 71 -0.06 -0.79 15.06
CA LEU A 71 1.11 -1.61 15.27
C LEU A 71 0.83 -2.68 16.33
N CYS A 72 0.92 -3.95 15.96
CA CYS A 72 0.84 -5.08 16.89
C CYS A 72 2.25 -5.54 17.24
N LEU A 73 2.64 -5.36 18.50
CA LEU A 73 3.95 -5.79 19.00
C LEU A 73 3.93 -7.28 19.37
N GLY A 74 5.12 -7.90 19.37
CA GLY A 74 5.31 -9.27 19.82
C GLY A 74 5.00 -10.34 18.76
N VAL A 75 4.68 -9.95 17.53
CA VAL A 75 4.42 -10.89 16.43
C VAL A 75 5.28 -10.51 15.22
N VAL A 76 5.96 -11.50 14.66
CA VAL A 76 6.72 -11.37 13.40
C VAL A 76 6.02 -12.17 12.32
N THR A 77 5.78 -11.57 11.17
CA THR A 77 5.18 -12.22 10.00
C THR A 77 6.11 -12.14 8.78
N ASP A 78 5.96 -13.04 7.85
CA ASP A 78 6.74 -13.09 6.59
C ASP A 78 6.47 -11.89 5.67
N THR A 79 5.30 -11.28 5.77
CA THR A 79 4.92 -10.08 5.00
C THR A 79 5.22 -8.77 5.72
N GLN A 80 5.57 -8.81 7.01
CA GLN A 80 5.72 -7.65 7.90
C GLN A 80 4.41 -6.86 8.11
N ASP A 81 3.26 -7.49 7.87
CA ASP A 81 1.93 -6.99 8.15
C ASP A 81 1.00 -8.12 8.67
N THR A 82 -0.25 -7.80 8.94
CA THR A 82 -1.22 -8.77 9.51
C THR A 82 -1.77 -9.76 8.48
N SER A 83 -1.39 -9.68 7.21
CA SER A 83 -1.85 -10.59 6.16
C SER A 83 -0.96 -11.83 6.01
N GLY A 84 0.25 -11.80 6.59
CA GLY A 84 1.23 -12.85 6.48
C GLY A 84 1.08 -13.99 7.50
N THR A 85 1.91 -15.00 7.29
CA THR A 85 2.04 -16.12 8.23
C THR A 85 2.89 -15.70 9.41
N VAL A 86 2.44 -16.03 10.62
CA VAL A 86 3.21 -15.79 11.84
C VAL A 86 4.43 -16.68 11.87
N LEU A 87 5.61 -16.09 11.92
CA LEU A 87 6.91 -16.77 12.02
C LEU A 87 7.36 -16.92 13.46
N GLU A 88 7.20 -15.86 14.25
CA GLU A 88 7.67 -15.79 15.63
C GLU A 88 6.68 -15.03 16.50
N THR A 89 6.66 -15.35 17.78
CA THR A 89 5.95 -14.61 18.83
C THR A 89 6.87 -14.34 20.00
N HIS A 90 6.81 -13.12 20.54
CA HIS A 90 7.64 -12.67 21.65
C HIS A 90 6.79 -12.01 22.72
N PRO A 91 7.13 -12.14 24.01
CA PRO A 91 6.45 -11.39 25.06
C PRO A 91 6.71 -9.90 24.89
N VAL A 92 5.67 -9.10 25.09
CA VAL A 92 5.76 -7.63 25.03
C VAL A 92 5.97 -7.09 26.43
N THR A 93 7.14 -6.50 26.68
CA THR A 93 7.53 -5.93 27.98
C THR A 93 7.76 -4.42 27.90
N VAL A 94 7.65 -3.83 26.69
CA VAL A 94 7.89 -2.41 26.47
C VAL A 94 6.71 -1.56 26.92
N THR A 95 6.99 -0.35 27.40
CA THR A 95 5.99 0.64 27.78
C THR A 95 5.56 1.50 26.60
N ARG A 96 4.53 2.30 26.79
CA ARG A 96 4.11 3.30 25.80
C ARG A 96 5.21 4.33 25.53
N GLU A 97 5.93 4.72 26.58
CA GLU A 97 7.04 5.67 26.54
C GLU A 97 8.19 5.12 25.71
N ASP A 98 8.50 3.83 25.84
CA ASP A 98 9.52 3.16 25.03
C ASP A 98 9.16 3.18 23.54
N VAL A 99 7.88 2.91 23.23
CA VAL A 99 7.37 2.97 21.84
C VAL A 99 7.46 4.39 21.30
N GLN A 100 7.04 5.39 22.08
CA GLN A 100 7.12 6.79 21.67
C GLN A 100 8.57 7.23 21.40
N ALA A 101 9.50 6.82 22.25
CA ALA A 101 10.91 7.11 22.05
C ALA A 101 11.47 6.43 20.80
N ALA A 102 11.07 5.19 20.53
CA ALA A 102 11.46 4.46 19.33
C ALA A 102 10.95 5.12 18.04
N LEU A 103 9.71 5.61 18.04
CA LEU A 103 9.09 6.28 16.88
C LEU A 103 9.86 7.56 16.45
N GLN A 104 10.57 8.22 17.36
CA GLN A 104 11.39 9.39 17.01
C GLN A 104 12.48 9.06 15.99
N ARG A 105 12.95 7.80 15.94
CA ARG A 105 13.97 7.34 14.98
C ARG A 105 13.44 7.24 13.54
N PHE A 106 12.12 7.30 13.36
CA PHE A 106 11.46 7.20 12.06
C PHE A 106 11.01 8.58 11.54
N LEU A 107 11.43 9.68 12.19
CA LEU A 107 11.17 11.03 11.72
C LEU A 107 12.24 11.46 10.72
N GLY A 108 11.81 12.14 9.66
CA GLY A 108 12.69 12.62 8.58
C GLY A 108 13.13 11.50 7.63
N PRO A 109 14.17 11.72 6.82
CA PRO A 109 14.68 10.73 5.88
C PRO A 109 15.22 9.50 6.60
N ILE A 110 14.75 8.33 6.21
CA ILE A 110 15.20 7.03 6.74
C ILE A 110 15.52 6.09 5.58
N GLU A 111 16.39 5.11 5.83
CA GLU A 111 16.66 4.00 4.92
C GLU A 111 15.86 2.78 5.35
N GLN A 112 15.28 2.09 4.38
CA GLN A 112 14.53 0.86 4.62
C GLN A 112 15.00 -0.25 3.68
N ILE A 113 15.23 -1.44 4.22
CA ILE A 113 15.32 -2.66 3.42
C ILE A 113 13.88 -3.11 3.15
N PRO A 114 13.41 -3.04 1.88
CA PRO A 114 12.03 -3.37 1.59
C PRO A 114 11.77 -4.87 1.81
N PRO A 115 10.58 -5.23 2.34
CA PRO A 115 10.21 -6.64 2.46
C PRO A 115 10.08 -7.29 1.08
N MET A 116 10.32 -8.61 1.01
CA MET A 116 10.20 -9.37 -0.25
C MET A 116 8.79 -9.31 -0.85
N TYR A 117 7.75 -9.15 -0.03
CA TYR A 117 6.36 -8.98 -0.47
C TYR A 117 6.01 -7.53 -0.84
N SER A 118 6.97 -6.77 -1.37
CA SER A 118 6.76 -5.39 -1.84
C SER A 118 6.65 -5.29 -3.36
N ALA A 119 6.09 -4.17 -3.84
CA ALA A 119 5.97 -3.86 -5.27
C ALA A 119 7.26 -3.27 -5.88
N ILE A 120 8.32 -3.13 -5.09
CA ILE A 120 9.62 -2.61 -5.55
C ILE A 120 10.21 -3.57 -6.58
N LYS A 121 10.81 -3.01 -7.63
CA LYS A 121 11.42 -3.78 -8.72
C LYS A 121 12.93 -3.84 -8.55
N ILE A 122 13.49 -5.05 -8.62
CA ILE A 122 14.93 -5.28 -8.75
C ILE A 122 15.15 -6.01 -10.07
N GLY A 123 16.03 -5.46 -10.94
CA GLY A 123 16.25 -6.05 -12.27
C GLY A 123 14.99 -6.13 -13.15
N GLY A 124 14.03 -5.20 -12.95
CA GLY A 124 12.78 -5.16 -13.70
C GLY A 124 11.67 -6.07 -13.19
N GLN A 125 11.94 -6.92 -12.19
CA GLN A 125 10.97 -7.83 -11.57
C GLN A 125 10.55 -7.31 -10.20
N LYS A 126 9.27 -7.42 -9.87
CA LYS A 126 8.76 -7.01 -8.56
C LYS A 126 9.15 -8.02 -7.49
N LEU A 127 9.53 -7.54 -6.30
CA LEU A 127 9.98 -8.40 -5.20
C LEU A 127 8.92 -9.45 -4.83
N TYR A 128 7.64 -9.10 -4.75
CA TYR A 128 6.59 -10.07 -4.45
C TYR A 128 6.46 -11.20 -5.49
N GLU A 129 6.82 -10.93 -6.76
CA GLU A 129 6.84 -11.97 -7.81
C GLU A 129 8.01 -12.93 -7.63
N LEU A 130 9.14 -12.42 -7.14
CA LEU A 130 10.31 -13.23 -6.78
C LEU A 130 10.01 -14.09 -5.55
N ALA A 131 9.42 -13.50 -4.49
CA ALA A 131 9.03 -14.23 -3.28
C ALA A 131 8.09 -15.39 -3.58
N ARG A 132 7.07 -15.20 -4.44
CA ARG A 132 6.15 -16.27 -4.86
C ARG A 132 6.83 -17.40 -5.63
N ARG A 133 8.01 -17.15 -6.22
CA ARG A 133 8.84 -18.15 -6.91
C ARG A 133 9.91 -18.77 -6.02
N GLY A 134 9.89 -18.48 -4.70
CA GLY A 134 10.88 -18.97 -3.74
C GLY A 134 12.29 -18.42 -3.97
N LYS A 135 12.41 -17.21 -4.54
CA LYS A 135 13.69 -16.50 -4.71
C LYS A 135 13.73 -15.37 -3.69
N GLU A 136 14.73 -15.43 -2.82
CA GLU A 136 15.09 -14.38 -1.87
C GLU A 136 16.20 -13.46 -2.44
#